data_1e9cdb07cf1a3a2fc0e30151208fda7a
#
_entry.id   1e9cdb07cf1a3a2fc0e30151208fda7a
#
_cell.length_a   1.000
_cell.length_b   1.000
_cell.length_c   1.000
_cell.angle_alpha   90.00
_cell.angle_beta   90.00
_cell.angle_gamma   90.00
#
_symmetry.space_group_name_H-M   'P 1'
#
loop_
_entity.id
_entity.type
_entity.pdbx_description
1 polymer ?
#
loop_
_entity_poly.entity_id
_entity_poly.type
_entity_poly.pdbx_seq_one_letter_code
_entity_poly.pdbx_strand_id
1 'polypeptide(L)'
;MHFNFLGMKKLVLILFCCLTVSMGYSQRFIGSVIAGANACQVEGDDVRGYKKAGFVGGASVMIALDKKMQWFATVELLYTQKGSRSSTTRAFDTTNYAPAMFLDVDRNADYMESSKYKCRLDLDYVEVPVLFHFEDWHTGCAIGLGFSWGRLVRAKEWYNGFKRNTSLTSGTYRTSDWNFIADLKFMIYKGLKLELRWQYSLRPIRHFVIEYSNVAQSTEYKKQRNNLFSIRLIYSFNEKFVENTHENKRGQRQGVKWVRKTDIYND
;
A
#
# COMPACT_ATOMS: atom_id res chain seq x y z
N MET A 1 29.91 12.91 10.51
CA MET A 1 28.70 12.12 10.73
C MET A 1 29.15 10.75 11.27
N HIS A 2 29.34 10.62 12.60
CA HIS A 2 29.75 9.37 13.22
C HIS A 2 28.57 8.41 13.27
N PHE A 3 28.54 7.46 12.35
CA PHE A 3 27.63 6.31 12.45
C PHE A 3 28.00 5.50 13.70
N ASN A 4 27.08 5.41 14.66
CA ASN A 4 27.26 4.65 15.90
C ASN A 4 27.37 3.15 15.59
N PHE A 5 28.60 2.69 15.34
CA PHE A 5 28.97 1.30 15.09
C PHE A 5 28.54 0.35 16.24
N LEU A 6 28.40 0.90 17.46
CA LEU A 6 27.92 0.18 18.64
C LEU A 6 26.41 -0.10 18.59
N GLY A 7 25.61 0.82 17.99
CA GLY A 7 24.17 0.62 17.80
C GLY A 7 23.86 -0.45 16.77
N MET A 8 24.64 -0.53 15.71
CA MET A 8 24.48 -1.53 14.65
C MET A 8 24.82 -2.94 15.15
N LYS A 9 25.86 -3.13 15.99
CA LYS A 9 26.17 -4.42 16.62
C LYS A 9 25.07 -4.90 17.54
N LYS A 10 24.47 -3.99 18.33
CA LYS A 10 23.31 -4.34 19.21
C LYS A 10 22.09 -4.73 18.38
N LEU A 11 21.81 -4.02 17.29
CA LEU A 11 20.71 -4.33 16.38
C LEU A 11 20.88 -5.71 15.72
N VAL A 12 22.08 -6.02 15.22
CA VAL A 12 22.42 -7.33 14.64
C VAL A 12 22.32 -8.44 15.70
N LEU A 13 22.76 -8.18 16.93
CA LEU A 13 22.65 -9.15 18.02
C LEU A 13 21.20 -9.43 18.40
N ILE A 14 20.36 -8.40 18.48
CA ILE A 14 18.91 -8.53 18.72
C ILE A 14 18.25 -9.32 17.60
N LEU A 15 18.57 -8.99 16.34
CA LEU A 15 18.06 -9.71 15.17
C LEU A 15 18.47 -11.19 15.19
N PHE A 16 19.73 -11.47 15.54
CA PHE A 16 20.26 -12.82 15.66
C PHE A 16 19.62 -13.59 16.82
N CYS A 17 19.42 -12.96 18.00
CA CYS A 17 18.67 -13.55 19.11
C CYS A 17 17.20 -13.84 18.73
N CYS A 18 16.53 -12.94 18.03
CA CYS A 18 15.17 -13.18 17.54
C CYS A 18 15.12 -14.36 16.56
N LEU A 19 16.12 -14.51 15.70
CA LEU A 19 16.24 -15.64 14.76
C LEU A 19 16.51 -16.98 15.46
N THR A 20 17.31 -16.98 16.54
CA THR A 20 17.62 -18.23 17.29
C THR A 20 16.46 -18.68 18.17
N VAL A 21 15.69 -17.76 18.77
CA VAL A 21 14.48 -18.08 19.54
C VAL A 21 13.39 -18.70 18.66
N SER A 22 13.32 -18.32 17.37
CA SER A 22 12.34 -18.88 16.44
C SER A 22 12.64 -20.33 16.01
N MET A 23 13.84 -20.85 16.21
CA MET A 23 14.19 -22.23 15.86
C MET A 23 13.67 -23.28 16.86
N GLY A 24 13.24 -22.85 18.07
CA GLY A 24 12.75 -23.77 19.12
C GLY A 24 11.29 -24.21 18.99
N TYR A 25 10.50 -23.49 18.20
CA TYR A 25 9.12 -23.84 17.89
C TYR A 25 9.03 -24.11 16.40
N SER A 26 8.48 -25.24 16.01
CA SER A 26 8.19 -25.60 14.60
C SER A 26 7.13 -24.65 14.00
N GLN A 27 7.41 -23.35 14.02
CA GLN A 27 6.54 -22.35 13.42
C GLN A 27 6.70 -22.49 11.90
N ARG A 28 5.58 -22.77 11.25
CA ARG A 28 5.56 -22.85 9.79
C ARG A 28 5.51 -21.45 9.22
N PHE A 29 6.64 -21.05 8.70
CA PHE A 29 6.70 -19.86 7.87
C PHE A 29 6.15 -20.18 6.48
N ILE A 30 5.20 -19.42 6.04
CA ILE A 30 4.65 -19.48 4.70
C ILE A 30 5.21 -18.27 3.95
N GLY A 31 6.11 -18.52 3.01
CA GLY A 31 6.64 -17.49 2.11
C GLY A 31 5.69 -17.28 0.93
N SER A 32 5.58 -16.05 0.44
CA SER A 32 4.76 -15.76 -0.72
C SER A 32 5.39 -14.68 -1.59
N VAL A 33 5.09 -14.72 -2.88
CA VAL A 33 5.34 -13.62 -3.82
C VAL A 33 4.02 -12.93 -4.14
N ILE A 34 4.12 -11.62 -4.37
CA ILE A 34 2.98 -10.73 -4.56
C ILE A 34 3.20 -9.92 -5.82
N ALA A 35 2.18 -9.87 -6.68
CA ALA A 35 2.14 -8.98 -7.83
C ALA A 35 0.72 -8.47 -8.04
N GLY A 36 0.57 -7.20 -8.44
CA GLY A 36 -0.75 -6.64 -8.64
C GLY A 36 -0.75 -5.23 -9.20
N ALA A 37 -1.95 -4.69 -9.29
CA ALA A 37 -2.21 -3.34 -9.77
C ALA A 37 -2.89 -2.50 -8.69
N ASN A 38 -2.55 -1.23 -8.67
CA ASN A 38 -3.13 -0.22 -7.80
C ASN A 38 -3.99 0.73 -8.61
N ALA A 39 -5.14 1.08 -8.10
CA ALA A 39 -5.92 2.24 -8.50
C ALA A 39 -5.68 3.33 -7.45
N CYS A 40 -5.01 4.42 -7.82
CA CYS A 40 -4.50 5.42 -6.90
C CYS A 40 -5.21 6.75 -7.03
N GLN A 41 -5.37 7.41 -5.88
CA GLN A 41 -5.83 8.77 -5.71
C GLN A 41 -4.99 9.45 -4.65
N VAL A 42 -4.78 10.77 -4.79
CA VAL A 42 -4.26 11.62 -3.73
C VAL A 42 -5.38 12.55 -3.28
N GLU A 43 -5.77 12.45 -2.03
CA GLU A 43 -6.76 13.36 -1.46
C GLU A 43 -6.12 14.73 -1.19
N GLY A 44 -6.86 15.80 -1.44
CA GLY A 44 -6.40 17.18 -1.25
C GLY A 44 -5.64 17.75 -2.44
N ASP A 45 -5.63 17.08 -3.61
CA ASP A 45 -5.08 17.60 -4.86
C ASP A 45 -6.14 18.11 -5.85
N ASP A 46 -7.40 18.22 -5.41
CA ASP A 46 -8.59 18.56 -6.23
C ASP A 46 -8.84 17.60 -7.42
N VAL A 47 -8.06 16.53 -7.55
CA VAL A 47 -8.29 15.47 -8.55
C VAL A 47 -9.09 14.35 -7.90
N ARG A 48 -10.37 14.22 -8.26
CA ARG A 48 -11.22 13.17 -7.72
C ARG A 48 -11.18 11.90 -8.55
N GLY A 49 -11.18 10.76 -7.86
CA GLY A 49 -11.28 9.41 -8.44
C GLY A 49 -9.94 8.72 -8.64
N TYR A 50 -9.98 7.39 -8.59
CA TYR A 50 -8.82 6.50 -8.71
C TYR A 50 -8.38 6.33 -10.17
N LYS A 51 -7.93 7.41 -10.80
CA LYS A 51 -7.63 7.47 -12.24
C LYS A 51 -6.18 7.14 -12.58
N LYS A 52 -5.33 6.98 -11.56
CA LYS A 52 -3.94 6.57 -11.76
C LYS A 52 -3.80 5.08 -11.51
N ALA A 53 -3.43 4.33 -12.55
CA ALA A 53 -2.97 2.96 -12.41
C ALA A 53 -1.51 2.95 -11.95
N GLY A 54 -1.20 2.08 -11.00
CA GLY A 54 0.15 1.80 -10.51
C GLY A 54 0.40 0.29 -10.44
N PHE A 55 1.65 -0.09 -10.24
CA PHE A 55 2.07 -1.46 -9.99
C PHE A 55 2.38 -1.66 -8.52
N VAL A 56 2.15 -2.86 -8.00
CA VAL A 56 2.63 -3.33 -6.70
C VAL A 56 3.22 -4.72 -6.85
N GLY A 57 4.38 -4.94 -6.22
CA GLY A 57 5.02 -6.25 -6.25
C GLY A 57 6.04 -6.41 -5.13
N GLY A 58 6.25 -7.65 -4.71
CA GLY A 58 7.18 -7.97 -3.65
C GLY A 58 7.01 -9.36 -3.08
N ALA A 59 7.38 -9.52 -1.82
CA ALA A 59 7.32 -10.77 -1.10
C ALA A 59 6.72 -10.60 0.30
N SER A 60 6.22 -11.69 0.86
CA SER A 60 5.73 -11.72 2.23
C SER A 60 6.12 -13.00 2.95
N VAL A 61 6.13 -12.90 4.26
CA VAL A 61 6.24 -14.03 5.18
C VAL A 61 5.05 -13.99 6.12
N MET A 62 4.36 -15.11 6.22
CA MET A 62 3.19 -15.29 7.07
C MET A 62 3.47 -16.37 8.11
N ILE A 63 3.07 -16.10 9.35
CA ILE A 63 3.26 -16.98 10.51
C ILE A 63 1.89 -17.25 11.11
N ALA A 64 1.56 -18.54 11.32
CA ALA A 64 0.37 -18.92 12.07
C ALA A 64 0.56 -18.61 13.55
N LEU A 65 -0.40 -17.92 14.16
CA LEU A 65 -0.38 -17.54 15.58
C LEU A 65 -1.11 -18.55 16.46
N ASP A 66 -1.97 -19.36 15.86
CA ASP A 66 -2.75 -20.36 16.57
C ASP A 66 -2.59 -21.77 15.96
N LYS A 67 -2.89 -22.81 16.77
CA LYS A 67 -2.82 -24.21 16.33
C LYS A 67 -3.86 -24.56 15.26
N LYS A 68 -4.98 -23.85 15.23
CA LYS A 68 -6.05 -24.05 14.23
C LYS A 68 -5.74 -23.37 12.90
N MET A 69 -4.62 -22.62 12.83
CA MET A 69 -4.19 -21.86 11.65
C MET A 69 -5.29 -20.93 11.11
N GLN A 70 -6.00 -20.26 12.00
CA GLN A 70 -7.02 -19.27 11.68
C GLN A 70 -6.45 -17.85 11.76
N TRP A 71 -5.52 -17.61 12.69
CA TRP A 71 -4.90 -16.32 12.91
C TRP A 71 -3.47 -16.30 12.38
N PHE A 72 -3.15 -15.28 11.62
CA PHE A 72 -1.83 -15.10 11.02
C PHE A 72 -1.30 -13.70 11.26
N ALA A 73 -0.01 -13.61 11.52
CA ALA A 73 0.75 -12.38 11.34
C ALA A 73 1.48 -12.44 10.01
N THR A 74 1.42 -11.36 9.24
CA THR A 74 2.06 -11.24 7.93
C THR A 74 2.95 -10.01 7.92
N VAL A 75 4.18 -10.17 7.46
CA VAL A 75 5.09 -9.06 7.15
C VAL A 75 5.39 -9.11 5.66
N GLU A 76 5.26 -7.97 5.00
CA GLU A 76 5.51 -7.86 3.56
C GLU A 76 6.67 -6.89 3.29
N LEU A 77 7.33 -7.05 2.16
CA LEU A 77 8.26 -6.09 1.58
C LEU A 77 7.83 -5.82 0.15
N LEU A 78 7.38 -4.60 -0.11
CA LEU A 78 6.73 -4.24 -1.37
C LEU A 78 7.38 -3.04 -2.02
N TYR A 79 7.45 -3.07 -3.35
CA TYR A 79 7.56 -1.89 -4.17
C TYR A 79 6.16 -1.49 -4.64
N THR A 80 5.75 -0.25 -4.37
CA THR A 80 4.39 0.22 -4.61
C THR A 80 4.40 1.56 -5.34
N GLN A 81 3.69 1.64 -6.45
CA GLN A 81 3.47 2.88 -7.20
C GLN A 81 2.16 3.53 -6.76
N LYS A 82 2.25 4.76 -6.27
CA LYS A 82 1.13 5.61 -5.82
C LYS A 82 1.07 6.92 -6.61
N GLY A 83 0.09 7.76 -6.33
CA GLY A 83 -0.05 9.11 -6.85
C GLY A 83 -1.43 9.41 -7.41
N SER A 84 -1.52 10.43 -8.26
CA SER A 84 -2.78 10.87 -8.88
C SER A 84 -2.62 11.22 -10.35
N ARG A 85 -3.74 11.25 -11.07
CA ARG A 85 -3.79 11.68 -12.46
C ARG A 85 -5.11 12.36 -12.76
N SER A 86 -5.05 13.59 -13.27
CA SER A 86 -6.21 14.25 -13.87
C SER A 86 -6.47 13.66 -15.26
N SER A 87 -7.69 13.15 -15.50
CA SER A 87 -8.09 12.64 -16.83
C SER A 87 -8.70 13.73 -17.70
N THR A 88 -9.18 14.80 -17.08
CA THR A 88 -9.89 15.89 -17.75
C THR A 88 -9.13 17.19 -17.52
N THR A 89 -9.04 18.02 -18.53
CA THR A 89 -8.59 19.39 -18.36
C THR A 89 -9.61 20.09 -17.48
N ARG A 90 -9.25 20.41 -16.24
CA ARG A 90 -10.14 21.19 -15.37
C ARG A 90 -10.06 22.64 -15.77
N ALA A 91 -11.22 23.24 -16.03
CA ALA A 91 -11.34 24.68 -16.02
C ALA A 91 -11.45 25.10 -14.56
N PHE A 92 -10.55 25.93 -14.06
CA PHE A 92 -10.88 26.77 -12.92
C PHE A 92 -12.05 27.65 -13.37
N ASP A 93 -13.05 27.76 -12.50
CA ASP A 93 -14.10 28.73 -12.73
C ASP A 93 -13.52 30.13 -12.56
N THR A 94 -13.03 30.69 -13.67
CA THR A 94 -12.34 31.99 -13.72
C THR A 94 -13.33 33.16 -13.52
N THR A 95 -14.64 32.88 -13.42
CA THR A 95 -15.63 33.95 -13.21
C THR A 95 -15.55 34.56 -11.83
N ASN A 96 -14.97 33.85 -10.84
CA ASN A 96 -14.90 34.29 -9.46
C ASN A 96 -13.49 34.23 -8.81
N TYR A 97 -12.48 33.63 -9.50
CA TYR A 97 -11.16 33.44 -8.90
C TYR A 97 -10.06 33.81 -9.90
N ALA A 98 -9.15 34.69 -9.45
CA ALA A 98 -7.88 34.92 -10.12
C ALA A 98 -7.03 33.63 -10.18
N PRO A 99 -6.01 33.57 -11.05
CA PRO A 99 -5.13 32.43 -11.12
C PRO A 99 -4.56 32.09 -9.74
N ALA A 100 -4.84 30.87 -9.30
CA ALA A 100 -4.34 30.41 -8.02
C ALA A 100 -2.84 30.20 -8.12
N MET A 101 -2.11 30.85 -7.23
CA MET A 101 -0.68 30.71 -7.07
C MET A 101 -0.42 29.51 -6.15
N PHE A 102 0.13 28.42 -6.68
CA PHE A 102 0.55 27.29 -5.87
C PHE A 102 1.92 27.61 -5.24
N LEU A 103 1.91 28.08 -4.01
CA LEU A 103 3.12 28.22 -3.22
C LEU A 103 3.46 26.86 -2.60
N ASP A 104 4.57 26.30 -3.01
CA ASP A 104 5.24 25.29 -2.20
C ASP A 104 5.83 26.02 -0.98
N VAL A 105 5.39 25.65 0.23
CA VAL A 105 5.75 26.32 1.49
C VAL A 105 7.27 26.44 1.68
N ASP A 106 8.03 25.62 0.95
CA ASP A 106 9.47 25.56 1.08
C ASP A 106 10.28 26.27 -0.03
N ARG A 107 9.78 26.44 -1.26
CA ARG A 107 10.54 27.14 -2.35
C ARG A 107 9.74 27.37 -3.63
N ASN A 108 9.73 28.61 -4.08
CA ASN A 108 9.35 29.14 -5.40
C ASN A 108 7.87 29.12 -5.78
N ALA A 109 7.34 30.33 -5.94
CA ALA A 109 6.05 30.57 -6.52
C ALA A 109 6.07 30.25 -8.03
N ASP A 110 5.35 29.19 -8.44
CA ASP A 110 5.08 28.95 -9.86
C ASP A 110 3.69 29.51 -10.19
N TYR A 111 3.65 30.55 -11.01
CA TYR A 111 2.41 31.13 -11.51
C TYR A 111 1.79 30.18 -12.55
N MET A 112 0.58 29.70 -12.31
CA MET A 112 -0.22 29.02 -13.32
C MET A 112 -1.25 29.99 -13.90
N GLU A 113 -0.95 30.53 -15.04
CA GLU A 113 -1.82 31.49 -15.77
C GLU A 113 -2.97 30.79 -16.55
N SER A 114 -3.06 29.46 -16.50
CA SER A 114 -4.00 28.70 -17.30
C SER A 114 -5.20 28.22 -16.49
N SER A 115 -6.39 28.54 -16.94
CA SER A 115 -7.67 28.05 -16.40
C SER A 115 -7.89 26.54 -16.58
N LYS A 116 -7.02 25.87 -17.34
CA LYS A 116 -7.13 24.43 -17.66
C LYS A 116 -5.79 23.74 -17.46
N TYR A 117 -5.70 22.79 -16.57
CA TYR A 117 -4.46 22.05 -16.33
C TYR A 117 -4.66 20.53 -16.28
N LYS A 118 -3.65 19.81 -16.78
CA LYS A 118 -3.53 18.36 -16.60
C LYS A 118 -2.41 18.11 -15.62
N CYS A 119 -2.73 17.38 -14.54
CA CYS A 119 -1.76 17.02 -13.52
C CYS A 119 -1.55 15.51 -13.50
N ARG A 120 -0.29 15.10 -13.37
CA ARG A 120 0.09 13.71 -13.10
C ARG A 120 1.17 13.68 -12.04
N LEU A 121 0.91 12.92 -10.99
CA LEU A 121 1.82 12.69 -9.89
C LEU A 121 2.17 11.20 -9.81
N ASP A 122 3.45 10.88 -9.93
CA ASP A 122 3.98 9.52 -9.77
C ASP A 122 4.89 9.48 -8.54
N LEU A 123 4.50 8.68 -7.56
CA LEU A 123 5.22 8.46 -6.31
C LEU A 123 5.47 6.96 -6.16
N ASP A 124 6.74 6.57 -6.04
CA ASP A 124 7.10 5.18 -5.81
C ASP A 124 7.66 5.02 -4.40
N TYR A 125 7.18 3.98 -3.74
CA TYR A 125 7.56 3.64 -2.37
C TYR A 125 8.11 2.24 -2.27
N VAL A 126 9.06 2.05 -1.37
CA VAL A 126 9.35 0.74 -0.76
C VAL A 126 8.62 0.71 0.57
N GLU A 127 7.77 -0.29 0.78
CA GLU A 127 6.87 -0.40 1.93
C GLU A 127 7.09 -1.69 2.70
N VAL A 128 6.91 -1.60 4.02
CA VAL A 128 6.92 -2.73 4.95
C VAL A 128 5.57 -2.78 5.67
N PRO A 129 4.57 -3.45 5.10
CA PRO A 129 3.31 -3.73 5.78
C PRO A 129 3.47 -4.80 6.87
N VAL A 130 2.75 -4.60 7.98
CA VAL A 130 2.54 -5.60 9.04
C VAL A 130 1.04 -5.75 9.24
N LEU A 131 0.53 -6.96 9.05
CA LEU A 131 -0.90 -7.23 9.06
C LEU A 131 -1.22 -8.43 9.95
N PHE A 132 -2.41 -8.40 10.51
CA PHE A 132 -3.04 -9.54 11.17
C PHE A 132 -4.22 -9.99 10.33
N HIS A 133 -4.27 -11.30 10.04
CA HIS A 133 -5.30 -11.90 9.23
C HIS A 133 -6.06 -12.94 10.04
N PHE A 134 -7.37 -12.94 9.87
CA PHE A 134 -8.23 -14.04 10.25
C PHE A 134 -8.66 -14.77 8.97
N GLU A 135 -8.34 -16.05 8.86
CA GLU A 135 -8.68 -16.89 7.72
C GLU A 135 -9.67 -17.97 8.15
N ASP A 136 -10.81 -17.99 7.49
CA ASP A 136 -11.75 -19.10 7.61
C ASP A 136 -11.41 -20.18 6.59
N TRP A 137 -10.91 -21.29 7.09
CA TRP A 137 -10.47 -22.41 6.27
C TRP A 137 -11.63 -23.12 5.52
N HIS A 138 -12.88 -22.97 5.99
CA HIS A 138 -14.04 -23.54 5.31
C HIS A 138 -14.37 -22.77 4.02
N THR A 139 -14.29 -21.48 4.05
CA THR A 139 -14.60 -20.62 2.89
C THR A 139 -13.38 -20.33 2.03
N GLY A 140 -12.18 -20.44 2.58
CA GLY A 140 -10.93 -20.00 1.96
C GLY A 140 -10.82 -18.48 1.84
N CYS A 141 -11.61 -17.77 2.66
CA CYS A 141 -11.60 -16.32 2.74
C CYS A 141 -10.80 -15.88 3.95
N ALA A 142 -10.03 -14.81 3.82
CA ALA A 142 -9.38 -14.17 4.94
C ALA A 142 -9.66 -12.66 4.91
N ILE A 143 -9.76 -12.09 6.11
CA ILE A 143 -9.84 -10.65 6.33
C ILE A 143 -8.58 -10.21 7.07
N GLY A 144 -7.99 -9.11 6.65
CA GLY A 144 -6.77 -8.58 7.24
C GLY A 144 -6.87 -7.11 7.59
N LEU A 145 -6.22 -6.74 8.68
CA LEU A 145 -6.04 -5.36 9.10
C LEU A 145 -4.58 -5.14 9.50
N GLY A 146 -4.05 -3.96 9.22
CA GLY A 146 -2.68 -3.66 9.59
C GLY A 146 -2.24 -2.25 9.27
N PHE A 147 -0.95 -2.06 9.38
CA PHE A 147 -0.28 -0.79 9.10
C PHE A 147 0.92 -1.03 8.20
N SER A 148 1.29 -0.03 7.41
CA SER A 148 2.55 -0.03 6.68
C SER A 148 3.35 1.22 6.95
N TRP A 149 4.67 1.05 6.91
CA TRP A 149 5.61 2.14 6.78
C TRP A 149 6.23 2.08 5.39
N GLY A 150 6.17 3.20 4.67
CA GLY A 150 6.72 3.35 3.34
C GLY A 150 7.82 4.41 3.27
N ARG A 151 8.86 4.12 2.51
CA ARG A 151 9.92 5.07 2.16
C ARG A 151 9.76 5.49 0.71
N LEU A 152 9.63 6.79 0.47
CA LEU A 152 9.59 7.36 -0.88
C LEU A 152 10.96 7.18 -1.55
N VAL A 153 10.97 6.54 -2.73
CA VAL A 153 12.18 6.28 -3.52
C VAL A 153 12.21 7.04 -4.84
N ARG A 154 11.03 7.48 -5.33
CA ARG A 154 10.92 8.29 -6.53
C ARG A 154 9.70 9.19 -6.46
N ALA A 155 9.88 10.47 -6.85
CA ALA A 155 8.79 11.43 -7.04
C ALA A 155 8.94 12.11 -8.39
N LYS A 156 7.87 12.13 -9.18
CA LYS A 156 7.80 12.83 -10.45
C LYS A 156 6.44 13.50 -10.58
N GLU A 157 6.46 14.74 -10.98
CA GLU A 157 5.27 15.57 -11.14
C GLU A 157 5.27 16.22 -12.53
N TRP A 158 4.13 16.21 -13.20
CA TRP A 158 3.93 16.84 -14.50
C TRP A 158 2.70 17.73 -14.47
N TYR A 159 2.86 18.93 -14.98
CA TYR A 159 1.79 19.88 -15.24
C TYR A 159 1.77 20.23 -16.74
N ASN A 160 0.63 20.08 -17.37
CA ASN A 160 0.43 20.36 -18.81
C ASN A 160 1.49 19.69 -19.72
N GLY A 161 2.01 18.53 -19.33
CA GLY A 161 3.06 17.81 -20.05
C GLY A 161 4.49 18.23 -19.70
N PHE A 162 4.67 19.32 -18.96
CA PHE A 162 5.99 19.76 -18.49
C PHE A 162 6.33 19.05 -17.18
N LYS A 163 7.51 18.46 -17.12
CA LYS A 163 8.03 17.83 -15.90
C LYS A 163 8.51 18.90 -14.94
N ARG A 164 7.95 18.91 -13.74
CA ARG A 164 8.43 19.77 -12.66
C ARG A 164 9.73 19.21 -12.09
N ASN A 165 10.60 20.08 -11.61
CA ASN A 165 11.87 19.68 -11.00
C ASN A 165 11.65 19.20 -9.55
N THR A 166 10.88 18.12 -9.38
CA THR A 166 10.67 17.45 -8.11
C THR A 166 11.68 16.33 -7.95
N SER A 167 12.51 16.40 -6.93
CA SER A 167 13.44 15.34 -6.53
C SER A 167 13.21 14.97 -5.08
N LEU A 168 13.74 13.84 -4.66
CA LEU A 168 13.70 13.41 -3.24
C LEU A 168 14.40 14.43 -2.32
N THR A 169 15.38 15.16 -2.87
CA THR A 169 16.16 16.17 -2.15
C THR A 169 15.49 17.55 -2.14
N SER A 170 14.46 17.78 -2.94
CA SER A 170 13.75 19.07 -3.00
C SER A 170 12.90 19.34 -1.75
N GLY A 171 12.64 18.33 -0.91
CA GLY A 171 11.82 18.47 0.30
C GLY A 171 10.32 18.61 0.02
N THR A 172 9.89 18.62 -1.24
CA THR A 172 8.50 18.81 -1.65
C THR A 172 7.56 17.74 -1.06
N TYR A 173 8.03 16.51 -0.98
CA TYR A 173 7.28 15.37 -0.44
C TYR A 173 7.96 14.81 0.79
N ARG A 174 7.17 14.40 1.77
CA ARG A 174 7.69 13.65 2.91
C ARG A 174 8.23 12.31 2.44
N THR A 175 9.39 11.95 2.94
CA THR A 175 10.07 10.70 2.58
C THR A 175 9.46 9.47 3.24
N SER A 176 8.67 9.65 4.30
CA SER A 176 8.01 8.56 5.04
C SER A 176 6.50 8.68 4.95
N ASP A 177 5.84 7.58 4.61
CA ASP A 177 4.39 7.44 4.51
C ASP A 177 3.92 6.33 5.46
N TRP A 178 3.02 6.66 6.39
CA TRP A 178 2.40 5.71 7.31
C TRP A 178 0.97 5.46 6.87
N ASN A 179 0.61 4.22 6.67
CA ASN A 179 -0.68 3.87 6.14
C ASN A 179 -1.41 2.87 7.03
N PHE A 180 -2.72 3.02 7.10
CA PHE A 180 -3.63 1.98 7.55
C PHE A 180 -4.00 1.09 6.35
N ILE A 181 -4.16 -0.22 6.60
CA ILE A 181 -4.48 -1.22 5.58
C ILE A 181 -5.63 -2.08 6.05
N ALA A 182 -6.56 -2.34 5.13
CA ALA A 182 -7.58 -3.36 5.25
C ALA A 182 -7.59 -4.21 3.98
N ASP A 183 -7.65 -5.53 4.11
CA ASP A 183 -7.67 -6.43 2.96
C ASP A 183 -8.63 -7.62 3.12
N LEU A 184 -8.99 -8.17 1.97
CA LEU A 184 -9.76 -9.39 1.82
C LEU A 184 -9.00 -10.32 0.88
N LYS A 185 -8.79 -11.57 1.28
CA LYS A 185 -8.11 -12.59 0.47
C LYS A 185 -9.07 -13.73 0.16
N PHE A 186 -8.99 -14.22 -1.05
CA PHE A 186 -9.79 -15.35 -1.54
C PHE A 186 -8.85 -16.37 -2.14
N MET A 187 -8.96 -17.62 -1.71
CA MET A 187 -8.21 -18.71 -2.31
C MET A 187 -8.82 -19.06 -3.66
N ILE A 188 -8.03 -18.95 -4.76
CA ILE A 188 -8.45 -19.32 -6.11
C ILE A 188 -8.06 -20.78 -6.39
N TYR A 189 -6.81 -21.12 -6.10
CA TYR A 189 -6.21 -22.42 -6.34
C TYR A 189 -5.11 -22.66 -5.33
N LYS A 190 -4.59 -23.89 -5.22
CA LYS A 190 -3.51 -24.28 -4.29
C LYS A 190 -2.42 -23.22 -4.20
N GLY A 191 -2.34 -22.52 -3.06
CA GLY A 191 -1.35 -21.47 -2.85
C GLY A 191 -1.59 -20.16 -3.61
N LEU A 192 -2.49 -20.13 -4.59
CA LEU A 192 -2.80 -18.92 -5.34
C LEU A 192 -4.03 -18.24 -4.74
N LYS A 193 -3.85 -16.99 -4.31
CA LYS A 193 -4.88 -16.17 -3.67
C LYS A 193 -5.06 -14.86 -4.44
N LEU A 194 -6.31 -14.42 -4.55
CA LEU A 194 -6.67 -13.07 -4.97
C LEU A 194 -6.83 -12.23 -3.71
N GLU A 195 -6.27 -11.05 -3.72
CA GLU A 195 -6.42 -10.09 -2.62
C GLU A 195 -6.95 -8.76 -3.14
N LEU A 196 -7.93 -8.23 -2.44
CA LEU A 196 -8.44 -6.87 -2.58
C LEU A 196 -7.98 -6.09 -1.35
N ARG A 197 -7.23 -5.01 -1.55
CA ARG A 197 -6.67 -4.20 -0.47
C ARG A 197 -7.06 -2.74 -0.63
N TRP A 198 -7.46 -2.13 0.47
CA TRP A 198 -7.56 -0.70 0.61
C TRP A 198 -6.47 -0.20 1.55
N GLN A 199 -5.85 0.93 1.18
CA GLN A 199 -4.76 1.53 1.94
C GLN A 199 -4.92 3.05 1.95
N TYR A 200 -4.73 3.64 3.14
CA TYR A 200 -4.92 5.08 3.36
C TYR A 200 -3.78 5.66 4.20
N SER A 201 -3.20 6.79 3.73
CA SER A 201 -2.14 7.50 4.46
C SER A 201 -2.67 8.19 5.69
N LEU A 202 -2.11 7.87 6.86
CA LEU A 202 -2.45 8.47 8.14
C LEU A 202 -1.85 9.88 8.30
N ARG A 203 -0.71 10.10 7.66
CA ARG A 203 -0.02 11.41 7.67
C ARG A 203 -0.03 12.04 6.29
N PRO A 204 -0.14 13.36 6.20
CA PRO A 204 -0.01 14.05 4.91
C PRO A 204 1.37 13.80 4.31
N ILE A 205 1.39 13.48 3.01
CA ILE A 205 2.62 13.32 2.22
C ILE A 205 3.19 14.67 1.80
N ARG A 206 2.32 15.70 1.73
CA ARG A 206 2.67 17.08 1.38
C ARG A 206 1.69 18.04 2.04
N HIS A 207 2.19 19.21 2.42
CA HIS A 207 1.40 20.39 2.76
C HIS A 207 1.64 21.44 1.70
N PHE A 208 0.60 22.07 1.19
CA PHE A 208 0.74 23.21 0.31
C PHE A 208 -0.31 24.28 0.63
N VAL A 209 0.00 25.48 0.24
CA VAL A 209 -0.82 26.67 0.47
C VAL A 209 -1.36 27.15 -0.87
N ILE A 210 -2.63 27.45 -0.94
CA ILE A 210 -3.25 28.14 -2.05
C ILE A 210 -3.51 29.57 -1.64
N GLU A 211 -2.88 30.53 -2.28
CA GLU A 211 -3.16 31.95 -2.11
C GLU A 211 -4.08 32.41 -3.23
N TYR A 212 -5.22 32.99 -2.87
CA TYR A 212 -6.15 33.58 -3.80
C TYR A 212 -5.89 35.07 -3.89
N SER A 213 -5.46 35.58 -5.06
CA SER A 213 -5.00 36.97 -5.21
C SER A 213 -6.14 38.00 -5.28
N ASN A 214 -7.39 37.61 -5.47
CA ASN A 214 -8.50 38.53 -5.72
C ASN A 214 -9.55 38.64 -4.61
N VAL A 215 -9.49 37.87 -3.56
CA VAL A 215 -10.46 37.93 -2.46
C VAL A 215 -9.68 38.00 -1.15
N ALA A 216 -9.53 39.24 -0.63
CA ALA A 216 -9.06 39.54 0.72
C ALA A 216 -8.09 38.50 1.31
N GLN A 217 -6.93 38.28 0.66
CA GLN A 217 -5.83 37.42 1.17
C GLN A 217 -6.29 36.13 1.86
N SER A 218 -7.19 35.38 1.26
CA SER A 218 -7.59 34.09 1.82
C SER A 218 -6.52 33.05 1.48
N THR A 219 -5.89 32.52 2.51
CA THR A 219 -4.87 31.47 2.43
C THR A 219 -5.50 30.13 2.81
N GLU A 220 -5.56 29.18 1.90
CA GLU A 220 -6.07 27.84 2.18
C GLU A 220 -4.93 26.84 2.33
N TYR A 221 -4.86 26.16 3.48
CA TYR A 221 -3.89 25.09 3.74
C TYR A 221 -4.47 23.75 3.33
N LYS A 222 -3.90 23.12 2.29
CA LYS A 222 -4.30 21.78 1.86
C LYS A 222 -3.29 20.73 2.28
N LYS A 223 -3.82 19.57 2.71
CA LYS A 223 -3.04 18.40 3.13
C LYS A 223 -3.29 17.27 2.14
N GLN A 224 -2.24 16.81 1.48
CA GLN A 224 -2.32 15.70 0.55
C GLN A 224 -2.07 14.36 1.25
N ARG A 225 -2.89 13.34 0.94
CA ARG A 225 -2.78 11.97 1.46
C ARG A 225 -2.96 10.96 0.35
N ASN A 226 -2.18 9.88 0.38
CA ASN A 226 -2.38 8.76 -0.53
C ASN A 226 -3.61 7.94 -0.11
N ASN A 227 -4.42 7.57 -1.09
CA ASN A 227 -5.55 6.67 -0.96
C ASN A 227 -5.54 5.73 -2.16
N LEU A 228 -5.54 4.43 -1.93
CA LEU A 228 -5.43 3.46 -3.00
C LEU A 228 -6.25 2.20 -2.74
N PHE A 229 -6.76 1.62 -3.84
CA PHE A 229 -7.26 0.26 -3.92
C PHE A 229 -6.31 -0.59 -4.75
N SER A 230 -6.06 -1.81 -4.32
CA SER A 230 -5.19 -2.75 -5.02
C SER A 230 -5.91 -4.06 -5.28
N ILE A 231 -5.66 -4.62 -6.46
CA ILE A 231 -6.00 -6.00 -6.80
C ILE A 231 -4.69 -6.73 -6.97
N ARG A 232 -4.46 -7.77 -6.14
CA ARG A 232 -3.18 -8.47 -6.06
C ARG A 232 -3.36 -9.97 -6.19
N LEU A 233 -2.42 -10.62 -6.84
CA LEU A 233 -2.25 -12.07 -6.85
C LEU A 233 -1.11 -12.42 -5.90
N ILE A 234 -1.35 -13.38 -5.03
CA ILE A 234 -0.40 -13.88 -4.05
C ILE A 234 -0.20 -15.36 -4.32
N TYR A 235 1.03 -15.78 -4.51
CA TYR A 235 1.38 -17.17 -4.60
C TYR A 235 2.21 -17.58 -3.38
N SER A 236 1.65 -18.50 -2.56
CA SER A 236 2.25 -18.95 -1.31
C SER A 236 3.01 -20.27 -1.52
N PHE A 237 4.24 -20.30 -1.02
CA PHE A 237 5.08 -21.49 -1.01
C PHE A 237 4.92 -22.23 0.33
N ASN A 238 5.17 -23.53 0.34
CA ASN A 238 5.19 -24.34 1.55
C ASN A 238 3.84 -24.42 2.30
N GLU A 239 2.74 -24.17 1.58
CA GLU A 239 1.37 -24.37 2.08
C GLU A 239 0.92 -25.78 1.70
N LYS A 240 0.50 -26.60 2.67
CA LYS A 240 -0.03 -27.94 2.41
C LYS A 240 -1.55 -27.86 2.27
N PHE A 241 -2.07 -28.40 1.19
CA PHE A 241 -3.50 -28.45 0.89
C PHE A 241 -3.98 -29.89 0.82
N VAL A 242 -5.19 -30.12 1.30
CA VAL A 242 -5.92 -31.38 1.19
C VAL A 242 -7.14 -31.13 0.31
N GLU A 243 -7.40 -32.10 -0.57
CA GLU A 243 -8.61 -32.11 -1.37
C GLU A 243 -9.80 -32.48 -0.46
N ASN A 244 -10.73 -31.56 -0.29
CA ASN A 244 -11.97 -31.84 0.41
C ASN A 244 -13.07 -32.01 -0.64
N THR A 245 -13.49 -33.24 -0.86
CA THR A 245 -14.56 -33.57 -1.78
C THR A 245 -15.89 -33.42 -1.06
N HIS A 246 -16.65 -32.36 -1.34
CA HIS A 246 -18.01 -32.27 -0.84
C HIS A 246 -18.92 -33.22 -1.64
N GLU A 247 -19.40 -34.23 -0.97
CA GLU A 247 -20.52 -35.05 -1.47
C GLU A 247 -21.83 -34.43 -0.97
N ASN A 248 -22.81 -34.31 -1.89
CA ASN A 248 -24.15 -33.93 -1.50
C ASN A 248 -24.83 -35.11 -0.78
N LYS A 249 -25.99 -34.87 -0.13
CA LYS A 249 -26.79 -35.93 0.54
C LYS A 249 -27.20 -37.09 -0.36
N ARG A 250 -26.94 -37.02 -1.68
CA ARG A 250 -27.18 -38.08 -2.68
C ARG A 250 -25.91 -38.77 -3.15
N GLY A 251 -24.75 -38.55 -2.50
CA GLY A 251 -23.47 -39.15 -2.86
C GLY A 251 -22.85 -38.60 -4.16
N GLN A 252 -23.36 -37.50 -4.71
CA GLN A 252 -22.79 -36.89 -5.92
C GLN A 252 -21.71 -35.89 -5.54
N ARG A 253 -20.54 -35.95 -6.19
CA ARG A 253 -19.45 -34.99 -6.00
C ARG A 253 -19.88 -33.62 -6.49
N GLN A 254 -19.93 -32.65 -5.60
CA GLN A 254 -20.31 -31.24 -5.90
C GLN A 254 -19.11 -30.31 -6.16
N GLY A 255 -17.97 -30.84 -6.43
CA GLY A 255 -16.76 -30.05 -6.72
C GLY A 255 -15.62 -30.37 -5.76
N VAL A 256 -14.43 -29.97 -6.18
CA VAL A 256 -13.21 -30.10 -5.39
C VAL A 256 -12.92 -28.77 -4.75
N LYS A 257 -12.91 -28.73 -3.42
CA LYS A 257 -12.46 -27.57 -2.66
C LYS A 257 -11.12 -27.87 -2.03
N TRP A 258 -10.13 -27.05 -2.33
CA TRP A 258 -8.82 -27.16 -1.71
C TRP A 258 -8.88 -26.50 -0.33
N VAL A 259 -8.57 -27.26 0.71
CA VAL A 259 -8.53 -26.80 2.09
C VAL A 259 -7.11 -26.94 2.60
N ARG A 260 -6.64 -25.96 3.36
CA ARG A 260 -5.33 -26.04 4.00
C ARG A 260 -5.33 -27.20 4.99
N LYS A 261 -4.28 -28.04 4.94
CA LYS A 261 -4.12 -29.11 5.91
C LYS A 261 -3.79 -28.53 7.28
N THR A 262 -4.73 -28.65 8.24
CA THR A 262 -4.55 -28.21 9.63
C THR A 262 -4.01 -29.32 10.54
N ASP A 263 -4.03 -30.60 10.09
CA ASP A 263 -3.81 -31.80 10.90
C ASP A 263 -2.35 -32.13 11.22
N ILE A 264 -1.49 -31.13 11.31
CA ILE A 264 -0.08 -31.40 11.56
C ILE A 264 0.23 -31.40 13.06
N TYR A 265 -0.77 -31.27 13.90
CA TYR A 265 -0.63 -31.26 15.35
C TYR A 265 -1.26 -32.48 16.07
N ASN A 266 -1.67 -33.50 15.32
CA ASN A 266 -2.24 -34.72 15.91
C ASN A 266 -1.34 -35.96 15.75
N ASP A 267 -0.02 -35.77 15.56
CA ASP A 267 0.99 -36.81 15.72
C ASP A 267 2.00 -36.43 16.79
#